data_2cae5958b0f7ea46cb9f948454efaaa2
#
_entry.id   2cae5958b0f7ea46cb9f948454efaaa2
#
_cell.length_a   1.000
_cell.length_b   1.000
_cell.length_c   1.000
_cell.angle_alpha   90.00
_cell.angle_beta   90.00
_cell.angle_gamma   90.00
#
_symmetry.space_group_name_H-M   'P 1'
#
loop_
_entity.id
_entity.type
_entity.pdbx_description
1 polymer ?
#
loop_
_entity_poly.entity_id
_entity_poly.type
_entity_poly.pdbx_seq_one_letter_code
_entity_poly.pdbx_strand_id
1 'polypeptide(L)'
;MGGDVRRIRLVVTDVDGTLLDPGGCLTPRTRESIQALAASGVTLALATGRRWTGASVAASSFDFRGPMIHMDGAMIRTYPDGEMLHSAPLDRVVAQRAAEAMAGYGIQPIAQYSDLTDDFLHVSQEAAHPEWTATYLPAFQQQTRYRPVAQLCDIAVDPIRLAAFAPLSLLRRVAVDLASHDCGRQLLLLGNYGVAELTLFSSAVSKGNALKILAYHLDIPLEETMAIGDGANDISMLSAAGLGVAMGQAPRRVRAIADAVTTSNAEDGLARAIEQYALGWAKRAS
;
A
#
# COMPACT_ATOMS: atom_id res chain seq x y z
N MET A 1 29.56 -26.09 8.19
CA MET A 1 29.51 -24.64 8.13
C MET A 1 28.15 -24.23 8.68
N GLY A 2 28.08 -23.78 9.93
CA GLY A 2 26.85 -23.29 10.55
C GLY A 2 26.50 -21.94 9.91
N GLY A 3 25.54 -21.93 9.02
CA GLY A 3 25.00 -20.68 8.52
C GLY A 3 24.42 -19.90 9.70
N ASP A 4 24.96 -18.73 9.91
CA ASP A 4 24.45 -17.76 10.88
C ASP A 4 22.95 -17.56 10.60
N VAL A 5 22.09 -18.05 11.50
CA VAL A 5 20.64 -17.92 11.35
C VAL A 5 20.34 -16.44 11.57
N ARG A 6 20.28 -15.68 10.50
CA ARG A 6 19.98 -14.24 10.52
C ARG A 6 18.71 -14.03 11.34
N ARG A 7 18.82 -13.23 12.38
CA ARG A 7 17.71 -12.92 13.27
C ARG A 7 16.85 -11.85 12.60
N ILE A 8 15.58 -12.16 12.33
CA ILE A 8 14.63 -11.14 11.87
C ILE A 8 14.37 -10.14 13.00
N ARG A 9 14.48 -8.84 12.70
CA ARG A 9 14.20 -7.72 13.61
C ARG A 9 13.04 -6.84 13.14
N LEU A 10 12.72 -6.86 11.83
CA LEU A 10 11.59 -6.14 11.26
C LEU A 10 10.77 -7.10 10.38
N VAL A 11 9.48 -7.18 10.64
CA VAL A 11 8.49 -7.86 9.79
C VAL A 11 7.60 -6.81 9.16
N VAL A 12 7.50 -6.80 7.83
CA VAL A 12 6.59 -5.91 7.07
C VAL A 12 5.54 -6.78 6.39
N THR A 13 4.28 -6.60 6.74
CA THR A 13 3.18 -7.40 6.19
C THR A 13 2.21 -6.54 5.40
N ASP A 14 1.77 -7.03 4.24
CA ASP A 14 0.58 -6.49 3.60
C ASP A 14 -0.66 -6.74 4.46
N VAL A 15 -1.75 -6.00 4.20
CA VAL A 15 -2.99 -6.06 4.97
C VAL A 15 -4.03 -6.91 4.27
N ASP A 16 -4.42 -6.56 3.04
CA ASP A 16 -5.53 -7.17 2.32
C ASP A 16 -5.08 -8.45 1.61
N GLY A 17 -5.61 -9.60 2.01
CA GLY A 17 -5.18 -10.89 1.47
C GLY A 17 -3.95 -11.48 2.16
N THR A 18 -3.37 -10.78 3.15
CA THR A 18 -2.19 -11.25 3.90
C THR A 18 -2.45 -11.25 5.39
N LEU A 19 -2.59 -10.08 6.02
CA LEU A 19 -2.90 -9.94 7.46
C LEU A 19 -4.33 -10.40 7.77
N LEU A 20 -5.26 -10.00 6.90
CA LEU A 20 -6.69 -10.28 7.05
C LEU A 20 -7.07 -11.55 6.26
N ASP A 21 -7.94 -12.35 6.85
CA ASP A 21 -8.56 -13.51 6.20
C ASP A 21 -9.51 -13.09 5.05
N PRO A 22 -10.08 -14.02 4.27
CA PRO A 22 -11.02 -13.67 3.20
C PRO A 22 -12.30 -12.97 3.69
N GLY A 23 -12.62 -13.04 4.98
CA GLY A 23 -13.71 -12.32 5.61
C GLY A 23 -13.34 -10.90 6.06
N GLY A 24 -12.09 -10.48 5.88
CA GLY A 24 -11.59 -9.18 6.32
C GLY A 24 -11.31 -9.10 7.82
N CYS A 25 -11.12 -10.23 8.48
CA CYS A 25 -10.89 -10.34 9.92
C CYS A 25 -9.47 -10.83 10.25
N LEU A 26 -8.97 -10.43 11.40
CA LEU A 26 -7.74 -10.99 11.96
C LEU A 26 -8.07 -12.30 12.70
N THR A 27 -7.48 -13.42 12.26
CA THR A 27 -7.70 -14.71 12.92
C THR A 27 -7.07 -14.77 14.33
N PRO A 28 -7.58 -15.60 15.24
CA PRO A 28 -6.98 -15.77 16.58
C PRO A 28 -5.50 -16.18 16.51
N ARG A 29 -5.13 -17.09 15.63
CA ARG A 29 -3.73 -17.54 15.48
C ARG A 29 -2.81 -16.44 14.96
N THR A 30 -3.28 -15.64 14.00
CA THR A 30 -2.52 -14.50 13.50
C THR A 30 -2.32 -13.46 14.61
N ARG A 31 -3.33 -13.21 15.43
CA ARG A 31 -3.22 -12.33 16.62
C ARG A 31 -2.17 -12.84 17.62
N GLU A 32 -2.21 -14.13 17.97
CA GLU A 32 -1.26 -14.75 18.88
C GLU A 32 0.18 -14.68 18.35
N SER A 33 0.38 -14.94 17.05
CA SER A 33 1.72 -14.86 16.44
C SER A 33 2.27 -13.43 16.43
N ILE A 34 1.43 -12.42 16.22
CA ILE A 34 1.81 -11.00 16.31
C ILE A 34 2.19 -10.62 17.74
N GLN A 35 1.45 -11.07 18.73
CA GLN A 35 1.77 -10.84 20.14
C GLN A 35 3.10 -11.49 20.53
N ALA A 36 3.34 -12.71 20.08
CA ALA A 36 4.61 -13.40 20.30
C ALA A 36 5.79 -12.69 19.59
N LEU A 37 5.55 -12.15 18.39
CA LEU A 37 6.53 -11.35 17.65
C LEU A 37 6.94 -10.11 18.45
N ALA A 38 5.97 -9.36 18.96
CA ALA A 38 6.19 -8.18 19.81
C ALA A 38 6.95 -8.55 21.10
N ALA A 39 6.57 -9.65 21.76
CA ALA A 39 7.23 -10.15 22.98
C ALA A 39 8.68 -10.57 22.73
N SER A 40 9.06 -10.96 21.49
CA SER A 40 10.42 -11.29 21.10
C SER A 40 11.28 -10.07 20.72
N GLY A 41 10.73 -8.86 20.75
CA GLY A 41 11.40 -7.62 20.42
C GLY A 41 11.56 -7.39 18.91
N VAL A 42 10.75 -8.06 18.08
CA VAL A 42 10.71 -7.86 16.63
C VAL A 42 9.66 -6.80 16.30
N THR A 43 10.04 -5.81 15.53
CA THR A 43 9.12 -4.76 15.06
C THR A 43 8.20 -5.31 13.98
N LEU A 44 6.90 -5.09 14.12
CA LEU A 44 5.92 -5.30 13.04
C LEU A 44 5.58 -3.97 12.39
N ALA A 45 5.59 -3.92 11.07
CA ALA A 45 5.08 -2.82 10.26
C ALA A 45 3.98 -3.30 9.30
N LEU A 46 2.97 -2.49 9.09
CA LEU A 46 1.93 -2.75 8.08
C LEU A 46 2.29 -2.05 6.78
N ALA A 47 2.01 -2.67 5.61
CA ALA A 47 2.23 -2.09 4.30
C ALA A 47 1.00 -2.27 3.40
N THR A 48 0.30 -1.18 3.07
CA THR A 48 -0.99 -1.26 2.37
C THR A 48 -1.15 -0.17 1.30
N GLY A 49 -1.95 -0.44 0.27
CA GLY A 49 -2.42 0.57 -0.68
C GLY A 49 -3.51 1.50 -0.11
N ARG A 50 -4.06 1.18 1.04
CA ARG A 50 -5.09 1.99 1.71
C ARG A 50 -4.53 3.36 2.09
N ARG A 51 -5.42 4.37 2.14
CA ARG A 51 -5.14 5.67 2.77
C ARG A 51 -5.05 5.51 4.28
N TRP A 52 -4.55 6.55 4.97
CA TRP A 52 -4.40 6.56 6.44
C TRP A 52 -5.67 6.15 7.17
N THR A 53 -6.82 6.76 6.84
CA THR A 53 -8.10 6.46 7.47
C THR A 53 -8.48 4.98 7.34
N GLY A 54 -8.34 4.40 6.14
CA GLY A 54 -8.66 2.98 5.92
C GLY A 54 -7.63 2.02 6.53
N ALA A 55 -6.36 2.40 6.58
CA ALA A 55 -5.30 1.64 7.24
C ALA A 55 -5.47 1.66 8.77
N SER A 56 -5.86 2.81 9.34
CA SER A 56 -6.13 2.97 10.78
C SER A 56 -7.28 2.10 11.27
N VAL A 57 -8.32 1.91 10.46
CA VAL A 57 -9.42 0.99 10.78
C VAL A 57 -8.90 -0.45 10.92
N ALA A 58 -8.05 -0.91 10.00
CA ALA A 58 -7.46 -2.24 10.10
C ALA A 58 -6.54 -2.34 11.33
N ALA A 59 -5.69 -1.35 11.57
CA ALA A 59 -4.77 -1.31 12.70
C ALA A 59 -5.49 -1.33 14.06
N SER A 60 -6.59 -0.57 14.21
CA SER A 60 -7.37 -0.50 15.45
C SER A 60 -8.05 -1.82 15.80
N SER A 61 -8.30 -2.70 14.83
CA SER A 61 -9.01 -3.97 15.07
C SER A 61 -8.23 -4.96 15.94
N PHE A 62 -6.92 -4.74 16.14
CA PHE A 62 -6.06 -5.64 16.93
C PHE A 62 -5.04 -4.92 17.83
N ASP A 63 -5.34 -3.68 18.22
CA ASP A 63 -4.50 -2.84 19.07
C ASP A 63 -3.07 -2.66 18.53
N PHE A 64 -2.94 -2.57 17.22
CA PHE A 64 -1.64 -2.38 16.56
C PHE A 64 -0.96 -1.10 17.07
N ARG A 65 0.34 -1.18 17.27
CA ARG A 65 1.22 -0.03 17.53
C ARG A 65 2.50 -0.20 16.75
N GLY A 66 2.80 0.77 15.89
CA GLY A 66 4.01 0.67 15.08
C GLY A 66 3.92 1.42 13.75
N PRO A 67 4.94 1.26 12.90
CA PRO A 67 4.98 1.91 11.61
C PRO A 67 3.94 1.35 10.63
N MET A 68 3.29 2.25 9.90
CA MET A 68 2.42 1.90 8.77
C MET A 68 2.94 2.55 7.49
N ILE A 69 3.28 1.73 6.52
CA ILE A 69 3.52 2.09 5.13
C ILE A 69 2.15 2.10 4.44
N HIS A 70 1.68 3.25 4.00
CA HIS A 70 0.37 3.36 3.37
C HIS A 70 0.46 4.08 2.01
N MET A 71 -0.65 4.03 1.23
CA MET A 71 -0.69 4.51 -0.16
C MET A 71 0.44 3.89 -1.02
N ASP A 72 0.62 2.56 -0.92
CA ASP A 72 1.63 1.77 -1.65
C ASP A 72 3.09 2.21 -1.41
N GLY A 73 3.37 2.85 -0.30
CA GLY A 73 4.72 3.32 0.05
C GLY A 73 4.93 4.81 -0.13
N ALA A 74 3.89 5.56 -0.50
CA ALA A 74 3.99 7.01 -0.61
C ALA A 74 4.19 7.70 0.76
N MET A 75 3.76 7.04 1.83
CA MET A 75 3.86 7.59 3.18
C MET A 75 4.19 6.52 4.21
N ILE A 76 4.93 6.90 5.25
CA ILE A 76 5.17 6.09 6.44
C ILE A 76 4.80 6.92 7.65
N ARG A 77 3.89 6.40 8.49
CA ARG A 77 3.48 7.03 9.76
C ARG A 77 3.51 6.02 10.90
N THR A 78 3.70 6.48 12.11
CA THR A 78 3.49 5.65 13.31
C THR A 78 2.01 5.62 13.69
N TYR A 79 1.53 4.46 14.10
CA TYR A 79 0.17 4.32 14.61
C TYR A 79 0.23 4.01 16.14
N PRO A 80 -0.61 4.61 16.97
CA PRO A 80 -1.75 5.50 16.66
C PRO A 80 -1.40 6.98 16.52
N ASP A 81 -0.19 7.42 16.84
CA ASP A 81 0.17 8.82 17.03
C ASP A 81 0.16 9.65 15.73
N GLY A 82 0.26 8.99 14.58
CA GLY A 82 0.22 9.63 13.26
C GLY A 82 1.49 10.38 12.90
N GLU A 83 2.60 10.23 13.65
CA GLU A 83 3.88 10.87 13.36
C GLU A 83 4.37 10.48 11.97
N MET A 84 4.71 11.47 11.15
CA MET A 84 5.19 11.29 9.80
C MET A 84 6.67 10.95 9.79
N LEU A 85 7.02 9.73 9.37
CA LEU A 85 8.40 9.30 9.19
C LEU A 85 8.90 9.51 7.76
N HIS A 86 8.00 9.43 6.77
CA HIS A 86 8.34 9.62 5.36
C HIS A 86 7.13 10.04 4.54
N SER A 87 7.36 10.87 3.51
CA SER A 87 6.39 11.22 2.49
C SER A 87 7.08 11.39 1.13
N ALA A 88 6.48 10.84 0.08
CA ALA A 88 6.92 10.96 -1.31
C ALA A 88 5.76 11.47 -2.17
N PRO A 89 5.42 12.76 -2.09
CA PRO A 89 4.34 13.35 -2.86
C PRO A 89 4.64 13.32 -4.37
N LEU A 90 3.58 13.35 -5.17
CA LEU A 90 3.66 13.56 -6.61
C LEU A 90 3.86 15.06 -6.86
N ASP A 91 4.87 15.40 -7.67
CA ASP A 91 5.10 16.80 -8.07
C ASP A 91 3.81 17.43 -8.61
N ARG A 92 3.44 18.60 -8.07
CA ARG A 92 2.15 19.25 -8.40
C ARG A 92 2.05 19.68 -9.86
N VAL A 93 3.17 20.01 -10.50
CA VAL A 93 3.18 20.41 -11.92
C VAL A 93 2.92 19.18 -12.78
N VAL A 94 3.52 18.04 -12.43
CA VAL A 94 3.25 16.74 -13.08
C VAL A 94 1.80 16.33 -12.85
N ALA A 95 1.30 16.42 -11.61
CA ALA A 95 -0.07 16.10 -11.26
C ALA A 95 -1.08 16.99 -12.01
N GLN A 96 -0.86 18.29 -12.06
CA GLN A 96 -1.74 19.24 -12.75
C GLN A 96 -1.82 18.97 -14.25
N ARG A 97 -0.67 18.77 -14.92
CA ARG A 97 -0.63 18.42 -16.34
C ARG A 97 -1.35 17.09 -16.63
N ALA A 98 -1.16 16.10 -15.78
CA ALA A 98 -1.84 14.83 -15.91
C ALA A 98 -3.36 14.96 -15.69
N ALA A 99 -3.80 15.78 -14.74
CA ALA A 99 -5.21 16.05 -14.49
C ALA A 99 -5.87 16.73 -15.70
N GLU A 100 -5.22 17.71 -16.31
CA GLU A 100 -5.69 18.38 -17.52
C GLU A 100 -5.79 17.41 -18.73
N ALA A 101 -4.78 16.54 -18.88
CA ALA A 101 -4.81 15.50 -19.91
C ALA A 101 -5.97 14.52 -19.68
N MET A 102 -6.21 14.05 -18.44
CA MET A 102 -7.35 13.18 -18.11
C MET A 102 -8.69 13.86 -18.39
N ALA A 103 -8.84 15.14 -18.03
CA ALA A 103 -10.04 15.91 -18.30
C ALA A 103 -10.31 16.05 -19.81
N GLY A 104 -9.28 16.17 -20.64
CA GLY A 104 -9.37 16.14 -22.11
C GLY A 104 -9.99 14.85 -22.68
N TYR A 105 -9.94 13.75 -21.94
CA TYR A 105 -10.63 12.48 -22.23
C TYR A 105 -12.03 12.37 -21.61
N GLY A 106 -12.54 13.43 -20.99
CA GLY A 106 -13.81 13.41 -20.25
C GLY A 106 -13.74 12.69 -18.90
N ILE A 107 -12.55 12.32 -18.45
CA ILE A 107 -12.34 11.65 -17.16
C ILE A 107 -12.25 12.71 -16.06
N GLN A 108 -12.86 12.43 -14.91
CA GLN A 108 -12.81 13.29 -13.72
C GLN A 108 -11.57 12.97 -12.89
N PRO A 109 -10.50 13.79 -12.89
CA PRO A 109 -9.33 13.54 -12.07
C PRO A 109 -9.59 13.86 -10.59
N ILE A 110 -8.96 13.09 -9.71
CA ILE A 110 -9.06 13.19 -8.26
C ILE A 110 -7.64 13.30 -7.69
N ALA A 111 -7.25 14.48 -7.22
CA ALA A 111 -6.00 14.68 -6.51
C ALA A 111 -6.21 14.32 -5.03
N GLN A 112 -5.40 13.40 -4.53
CA GLN A 112 -5.48 12.91 -3.16
C GLN A 112 -4.35 13.51 -2.33
N TYR A 113 -4.73 14.09 -1.23
CA TYR A 113 -3.84 14.74 -0.28
C TYR A 113 -3.89 14.04 1.06
N SER A 114 -2.81 14.14 1.80
CA SER A 114 -2.75 13.70 3.18
C SER A 114 -1.87 14.69 3.94
N ASP A 115 -2.38 15.25 5.01
CA ASP A 115 -1.62 16.07 5.94
C ASP A 115 -1.47 15.37 7.30
N LEU A 116 -1.01 16.10 8.31
CA LEU A 116 -0.81 15.53 9.65
C LEU A 116 -2.12 15.12 10.35
N THR A 117 -3.24 15.63 9.89
CA THR A 117 -4.53 15.49 10.57
C THR A 117 -5.50 14.59 9.82
N ASP A 118 -5.56 14.68 8.49
CA ASP A 118 -6.57 13.96 7.70
C ASP A 118 -6.14 13.76 6.24
N ASP A 119 -6.86 12.85 5.57
CA ASP A 119 -6.79 12.66 4.13
C ASP A 119 -7.92 13.45 3.47
N PHE A 120 -7.64 14.23 2.43
CA PHE A 120 -8.66 14.97 1.69
C PHE A 120 -8.49 14.85 0.16
N LEU A 121 -9.56 15.14 -0.57
CA LEU A 121 -9.62 15.00 -2.03
C LEU A 121 -9.94 16.34 -2.67
N HIS A 122 -9.21 16.73 -3.71
CA HIS A 122 -9.66 17.68 -4.69
C HIS A 122 -10.17 16.92 -5.91
N VAL A 123 -11.41 17.17 -6.29
CA VAL A 123 -12.09 16.50 -7.39
C VAL A 123 -12.42 17.56 -8.44
N SER A 124 -12.14 17.28 -9.71
CA SER A 124 -12.53 18.18 -10.79
C SER A 124 -14.06 18.39 -10.82
N GLN A 125 -14.48 19.64 -10.98
CA GLN A 125 -15.90 19.98 -11.20
C GLN A 125 -16.39 19.52 -12.57
N GLU A 126 -15.48 19.48 -13.54
CA GLU A 126 -15.74 19.03 -14.89
C GLU A 126 -15.70 17.51 -14.95
N ALA A 127 -16.85 16.90 -15.17
CA ALA A 127 -17.00 15.46 -15.36
C ALA A 127 -17.98 15.19 -16.50
N ALA A 128 -17.48 14.66 -17.60
CA ALA A 128 -18.34 14.19 -18.69
C ALA A 128 -19.09 12.90 -18.29
N HIS A 129 -18.51 12.13 -17.38
CA HIS A 129 -18.98 10.81 -16.94
C HIS A 129 -18.96 10.69 -15.42
N PRO A 130 -19.82 11.41 -14.68
CA PRO A 130 -19.84 11.37 -13.21
C PRO A 130 -20.17 9.97 -12.65
N GLU A 131 -20.82 9.11 -13.45
CA GLU A 131 -21.13 7.73 -13.09
C GLU A 131 -19.87 6.89 -12.81
N TRP A 132 -18.72 7.23 -13.39
CA TRP A 132 -17.48 6.46 -13.16
C TRP A 132 -16.90 6.65 -11.76
N THR A 133 -17.22 7.75 -11.10
CA THR A 133 -16.78 8.05 -9.72
C THR A 133 -17.91 7.89 -8.69
N ALA A 134 -19.13 7.59 -9.14
CA ALA A 134 -20.33 7.56 -8.30
C ALA A 134 -20.28 6.54 -7.16
N THR A 135 -19.51 5.47 -7.30
CA THR A 135 -19.32 4.46 -6.24
C THR A 135 -18.15 4.77 -5.31
N TYR A 136 -17.19 5.55 -5.76
CA TYR A 136 -16.00 5.92 -4.99
C TYR A 136 -16.23 7.16 -4.12
N LEU A 137 -16.68 8.26 -4.71
CA LEU A 137 -16.77 9.56 -4.03
C LEU A 137 -17.70 9.60 -2.82
N PRO A 138 -18.85 8.90 -2.78
CA PRO A 138 -19.72 8.93 -1.61
C PRO A 138 -19.05 8.46 -0.30
N ALA A 139 -18.10 7.54 -0.39
CA ALA A 139 -17.34 7.08 0.78
C ALA A 139 -16.42 8.17 1.38
N PHE A 140 -16.18 9.27 0.63
CA PHE A 140 -15.26 10.35 0.99
C PHE A 140 -15.91 11.73 0.92
N GLN A 141 -17.24 11.80 1.04
CA GLN A 141 -18.01 13.03 0.82
C GLN A 141 -17.54 14.18 1.73
N GLN A 142 -17.23 13.91 2.98
CA GLN A 142 -16.80 14.94 3.94
C GLN A 142 -15.39 15.47 3.63
N GLN A 143 -14.53 14.65 3.04
CA GLN A 143 -13.14 14.98 2.68
C GLN A 143 -13.03 15.54 1.26
N THR A 144 -14.11 15.54 0.49
CA THR A 144 -14.10 15.96 -0.92
C THR A 144 -14.33 17.46 -1.07
N ARG A 145 -13.46 18.11 -1.87
CA ARG A 145 -13.59 19.49 -2.32
C ARG A 145 -13.57 19.55 -3.84
N TYR A 146 -14.60 20.12 -4.43
CA TYR A 146 -14.69 20.28 -5.88
C TYR A 146 -13.95 21.54 -6.32
N ARG A 147 -13.13 21.42 -7.38
CA ARG A 147 -12.30 22.48 -7.95
C ARG A 147 -12.38 22.47 -9.48
N PRO A 148 -12.22 23.62 -10.15
CA PRO A 148 -11.94 23.60 -11.59
C PRO A 148 -10.69 22.79 -11.89
N VAL A 149 -10.65 22.04 -12.99
CA VAL A 149 -9.48 21.21 -13.33
C VAL A 149 -8.20 22.03 -13.38
N ALA A 150 -8.23 23.24 -13.90
CA ALA A 150 -7.08 24.15 -13.97
C ALA A 150 -6.51 24.56 -12.60
N GLN A 151 -7.25 24.32 -11.51
CA GLN A 151 -6.88 24.64 -10.13
C GLN A 151 -6.86 23.40 -9.24
N LEU A 152 -6.85 22.20 -9.82
CA LEU A 152 -6.99 20.96 -9.05
C LEU A 152 -5.83 20.78 -8.07
N CYS A 153 -4.62 21.12 -8.51
CA CYS A 153 -3.40 21.02 -7.72
C CYS A 153 -2.86 22.40 -7.27
N ASP A 154 -3.65 23.46 -7.38
CA ASP A 154 -3.26 24.83 -6.98
C ASP A 154 -3.45 25.04 -5.47
N ILE A 155 -2.62 24.37 -4.67
CA ILE A 155 -2.50 24.56 -3.22
C ILE A 155 -1.04 24.44 -2.81
N ALA A 156 -0.71 24.88 -1.60
CA ALA A 156 0.67 24.90 -1.10
C ALA A 156 1.29 23.51 -0.86
N VAL A 157 0.45 22.46 -0.84
CA VAL A 157 0.86 21.07 -0.58
C VAL A 157 0.79 20.27 -1.86
N ASP A 158 1.81 19.47 -2.14
CA ASP A 158 1.80 18.56 -3.27
C ASP A 158 0.85 17.38 -3.02
N PRO A 159 0.10 16.90 -4.04
CA PRO A 159 -0.75 15.73 -3.87
C PRO A 159 0.10 14.47 -3.64
N ILE A 160 -0.41 13.55 -2.85
CA ILE A 160 0.27 12.25 -2.67
C ILE A 160 0.12 11.39 -3.93
N ARG A 161 -1.05 11.45 -4.55
CA ARG A 161 -1.32 10.78 -5.83
C ARG A 161 -2.50 11.41 -6.56
N LEU A 162 -2.58 11.14 -7.87
CA LEU A 162 -3.71 11.50 -8.72
C LEU A 162 -4.42 10.20 -9.13
N ALA A 163 -5.73 10.12 -8.94
CA ALA A 163 -6.55 8.97 -9.32
C ALA A 163 -7.59 9.34 -10.38
N ALA A 164 -7.95 8.37 -11.21
CA ALA A 164 -8.99 8.48 -12.23
C ALA A 164 -9.73 7.15 -12.39
N PHE A 165 -11.04 7.22 -12.60
CA PHE A 165 -11.91 6.06 -12.79
C PHE A 165 -12.57 6.15 -14.17
N ALA A 166 -12.46 5.09 -14.96
CA ALA A 166 -13.08 5.00 -16.29
C ALA A 166 -13.05 3.54 -16.80
N PRO A 167 -13.67 3.23 -17.95
CA PRO A 167 -13.51 1.95 -18.61
C PRO A 167 -12.03 1.62 -18.87
N LEU A 168 -11.62 0.36 -18.63
CA LEU A 168 -10.23 -0.08 -18.74
C LEU A 168 -9.57 0.28 -20.07
N SER A 169 -10.31 0.16 -21.19
CA SER A 169 -9.79 0.48 -22.52
C SER A 169 -9.40 1.96 -22.66
N LEU A 170 -10.16 2.86 -22.05
CA LEU A 170 -9.87 4.29 -22.04
C LEU A 170 -8.66 4.59 -21.15
N LEU A 171 -8.61 4.03 -19.93
CA LEU A 171 -7.47 4.26 -19.02
C LEU A 171 -6.16 3.70 -19.56
N ARG A 172 -6.18 2.61 -20.33
CA ARG A 172 -4.98 2.11 -21.03
C ARG A 172 -4.45 3.11 -22.04
N ARG A 173 -5.30 3.78 -22.79
CA ARG A 173 -4.91 4.83 -23.73
C ARG A 173 -4.30 6.02 -22.99
N VAL A 174 -5.01 6.51 -21.97
CA VAL A 174 -4.53 7.62 -21.13
C VAL A 174 -3.19 7.29 -20.48
N ALA A 175 -3.00 6.07 -19.96
CA ALA A 175 -1.73 5.64 -19.36
C ALA A 175 -0.56 5.65 -20.36
N VAL A 176 -0.82 5.39 -21.66
CA VAL A 176 0.18 5.50 -22.73
C VAL A 176 0.52 6.97 -23.00
N ASP A 177 -0.48 7.83 -23.12
CA ASP A 177 -0.27 9.26 -23.40
C ASP A 177 0.44 9.97 -22.23
N LEU A 178 0.19 9.51 -21.00
CA LEU A 178 0.90 10.00 -19.81
C LEU A 178 2.29 9.36 -19.62
N ALA A 179 2.76 8.51 -20.55
CA ALA A 179 4.04 7.81 -20.39
C ALA A 179 5.26 8.74 -20.33
N SER A 180 5.18 9.93 -20.94
CA SER A 180 6.23 10.96 -20.91
C SER A 180 6.31 11.75 -19.59
N HIS A 181 5.32 11.61 -18.69
CA HIS A 181 5.33 12.28 -17.39
C HIS A 181 6.25 11.51 -16.42
N ASP A 182 7.05 12.22 -15.67
CA ASP A 182 7.94 11.62 -14.66
C ASP A 182 7.14 11.21 -13.41
N CYS A 183 6.41 10.11 -13.53
CA CYS A 183 5.62 9.53 -12.45
C CYS A 183 5.45 8.02 -12.59
N GLY A 184 5.26 7.34 -11.46
CA GLY A 184 4.79 5.96 -11.39
C GLY A 184 3.31 5.87 -11.79
N ARG A 185 2.91 4.72 -12.32
CA ARG A 185 1.51 4.45 -12.75
C ARG A 185 1.07 3.06 -12.33
N GLN A 186 -0.16 2.99 -11.83
CA GLN A 186 -0.80 1.72 -11.50
C GLN A 186 -2.20 1.70 -12.11
N LEU A 187 -2.55 0.59 -12.75
CA LEU A 187 -3.88 0.36 -13.32
C LEU A 187 -4.50 -0.86 -12.64
N LEU A 188 -5.61 -0.64 -11.94
CA LEU A 188 -6.33 -1.65 -11.18
C LEU A 188 -7.73 -1.87 -11.79
N LEU A 189 -8.11 -3.15 -11.93
CA LEU A 189 -9.49 -3.52 -12.27
C LEU A 189 -10.32 -3.55 -10.99
N LEU A 190 -11.39 -2.75 -10.96
CA LEU A 190 -12.35 -2.72 -9.88
C LEU A 190 -13.57 -3.57 -10.26
N GLY A 191 -13.45 -4.89 -10.11
CA GLY A 191 -14.43 -5.85 -10.61
C GLY A 191 -15.89 -5.62 -10.16
N ASN A 192 -16.10 -4.97 -9.03
CA ASN A 192 -17.44 -4.69 -8.48
C ASN A 192 -18.07 -3.38 -9.00
N TYR A 193 -17.30 -2.54 -9.73
CA TYR A 193 -17.75 -1.20 -10.11
C TYR A 193 -17.89 -0.98 -11.62
N GLY A 194 -17.53 -1.99 -12.45
CA GLY A 194 -17.58 -1.87 -13.92
C GLY A 194 -16.57 -0.88 -14.51
N VAL A 195 -15.67 -0.34 -13.70
CA VAL A 195 -14.62 0.61 -14.07
C VAL A 195 -13.25 0.10 -13.59
N ALA A 196 -12.18 0.66 -14.15
CA ALA A 196 -10.84 0.51 -13.64
C ALA A 196 -10.39 1.80 -12.95
N GLU A 197 -9.36 1.72 -12.13
CA GLU A 197 -8.67 2.87 -11.53
C GLU A 197 -7.29 3.00 -12.16
N LEU A 198 -6.95 4.20 -12.62
CA LEU A 198 -5.59 4.61 -12.95
C LEU A 198 -5.10 5.53 -11.85
N THR A 199 -4.01 5.16 -11.20
CA THR A 199 -3.36 5.98 -10.18
C THR A 199 -1.98 6.42 -10.67
N LEU A 200 -1.67 7.71 -10.52
CA LEU A 200 -0.35 8.30 -10.73
C LEU A 200 0.24 8.70 -9.37
N PHE A 201 1.52 8.44 -9.19
CA PHE A 201 2.26 8.72 -7.95
C PHE A 201 3.72 9.04 -8.28
N SER A 202 4.50 9.52 -7.32
CA SER A 202 5.93 9.76 -7.51
C SER A 202 6.65 8.48 -7.95
N SER A 203 7.57 8.56 -8.90
CA SER A 203 8.37 7.42 -9.36
C SER A 203 9.16 6.73 -8.25
N ALA A 204 9.39 7.43 -7.13
CA ALA A 204 10.03 6.87 -5.94
C ALA A 204 9.11 5.96 -5.10
N VAL A 205 7.79 5.96 -5.35
CA VAL A 205 6.82 5.22 -4.54
C VAL A 205 6.81 3.74 -4.88
N SER A 206 7.08 2.92 -3.88
CA SER A 206 6.78 1.48 -3.86
C SER A 206 6.86 0.98 -2.42
N LYS A 207 6.16 -0.10 -2.10
CA LYS A 207 6.27 -0.75 -0.78
C LYS A 207 7.73 -1.18 -0.48
N GLY A 208 8.49 -1.56 -1.50
CA GLY A 208 9.90 -1.93 -1.35
C GLY A 208 10.81 -0.75 -1.01
N ASN A 209 10.63 0.40 -1.64
CA ASN A 209 11.38 1.61 -1.28
C ASN A 209 11.01 2.07 0.13
N ALA A 210 9.72 2.04 0.48
CA ALA A 210 9.25 2.39 1.82
C ALA A 210 9.81 1.44 2.89
N LEU A 211 9.91 0.12 2.61
CA LEU A 211 10.55 -0.85 3.50
C LEU A 211 12.02 -0.47 3.74
N LYS A 212 12.78 -0.13 2.69
CA LYS A 212 14.19 0.29 2.81
C LYS A 212 14.33 1.55 3.67
N ILE A 213 13.46 2.54 3.45
CA ILE A 213 13.44 3.79 4.22
C ILE A 213 13.11 3.51 5.68
N LEU A 214 12.12 2.65 5.95
CA LEU A 214 11.73 2.28 7.30
C LEU A 214 12.85 1.51 8.01
N ALA A 215 13.47 0.53 7.34
CA ALA A 215 14.59 -0.24 7.89
C ALA A 215 15.77 0.67 8.25
N TYR A 216 16.11 1.62 7.37
CA TYR A 216 17.13 2.65 7.64
C TYR A 216 16.75 3.51 8.86
N HIS A 217 15.50 3.96 8.95
CA HIS A 217 15.00 4.78 10.07
C HIS A 217 15.07 4.05 11.42
N LEU A 218 14.88 2.74 11.40
CA LEU A 218 14.93 1.88 12.59
C LEU A 218 16.33 1.32 12.90
N ASP A 219 17.33 1.66 12.10
CA ASP A 219 18.71 1.09 12.20
C ASP A 219 18.69 -0.43 12.14
N ILE A 220 17.94 -0.99 11.18
CA ILE A 220 17.82 -2.43 10.93
C ILE A 220 18.38 -2.74 9.54
N PRO A 221 19.43 -3.60 9.42
CA PRO A 221 19.91 -4.06 8.14
C PRO A 221 18.83 -4.77 7.33
N LEU A 222 18.81 -4.59 6.00
CA LEU A 222 17.79 -5.22 5.15
C LEU A 222 17.80 -6.75 5.26
N GLU A 223 18.96 -7.35 5.51
CA GLU A 223 19.12 -8.78 5.73
C GLU A 223 18.40 -9.31 6.97
N GLU A 224 18.04 -8.43 7.90
CA GLU A 224 17.30 -8.74 9.13
C GLU A 224 15.81 -8.39 9.02
N THR A 225 15.35 -8.13 7.79
CA THR A 225 13.93 -7.85 7.50
C THR A 225 13.23 -9.03 6.85
N MET A 226 11.95 -9.21 7.15
CA MET A 226 11.05 -10.14 6.47
C MET A 226 9.87 -9.37 5.90
N ALA A 227 9.54 -9.58 4.63
CA ALA A 227 8.35 -9.02 4.00
C ALA A 227 7.36 -10.14 3.64
N ILE A 228 6.05 -9.93 3.85
CA ILE A 228 5.01 -10.90 3.55
C ILE A 228 3.90 -10.20 2.76
N GLY A 229 3.47 -10.80 1.64
CA GLY A 229 2.45 -10.21 0.78
C GLY A 229 1.88 -11.18 -0.27
N ASP A 230 0.81 -10.77 -0.95
CA ASP A 230 0.15 -11.58 -1.98
C ASP A 230 -0.10 -10.83 -3.30
N GLY A 231 -0.04 -9.50 -3.30
CA GLY A 231 -0.36 -8.66 -4.44
C GLY A 231 0.82 -8.32 -5.36
N ALA A 232 0.51 -7.81 -6.54
CA ALA A 232 1.54 -7.32 -7.47
C ALA A 232 2.33 -6.13 -6.93
N ASN A 233 1.70 -5.28 -6.11
CA ASN A 233 2.32 -4.14 -5.42
C ASN A 233 3.28 -4.59 -4.31
N ASP A 234 3.21 -5.85 -3.86
CA ASP A 234 4.11 -6.43 -2.86
C ASP A 234 5.43 -6.93 -3.44
N ILE A 235 5.50 -7.18 -4.76
CA ILE A 235 6.70 -7.69 -5.41
C ILE A 235 7.94 -6.88 -5.03
N SER A 236 7.80 -5.56 -4.99
CA SER A 236 8.91 -4.68 -4.65
C SER A 236 9.43 -4.86 -3.22
N MET A 237 8.54 -5.09 -2.23
CA MET A 237 8.97 -5.31 -0.84
C MET A 237 9.45 -6.75 -0.62
N LEU A 238 8.84 -7.75 -1.29
CA LEU A 238 9.32 -9.14 -1.24
C LEU A 238 10.75 -9.25 -1.77
N SER A 239 11.06 -8.51 -2.87
CA SER A 239 12.41 -8.50 -3.44
C SER A 239 13.42 -7.65 -2.66
N ALA A 240 12.95 -6.69 -1.85
CA ALA A 240 13.83 -5.77 -1.12
C ALA A 240 14.22 -6.29 0.26
N ALA A 241 13.38 -7.10 0.88
CA ALA A 241 13.62 -7.67 2.20
C ALA A 241 14.73 -8.72 2.20
N GLY A 242 15.32 -8.98 3.35
CA GLY A 242 16.26 -10.09 3.54
C GLY A 242 15.59 -11.46 3.41
N LEU A 243 14.27 -11.53 3.62
CA LEU A 243 13.44 -12.69 3.37
C LEU A 243 12.06 -12.25 2.85
N GLY A 244 11.78 -12.50 1.58
CA GLY A 244 10.47 -12.29 0.96
C GLY A 244 9.61 -13.55 1.03
N VAL A 245 8.42 -13.47 1.63
CA VAL A 245 7.50 -14.60 1.77
C VAL A 245 6.18 -14.28 1.03
N ALA A 246 5.85 -15.06 0.01
CA ALA A 246 4.56 -14.92 -0.68
C ALA A 246 3.49 -15.76 -0.01
N MET A 247 2.26 -15.25 0.02
CA MET A 247 1.09 -16.01 0.45
C MET A 247 0.74 -17.12 -0.55
N GLY A 248 0.16 -18.22 -0.06
CA GLY A 248 -0.15 -19.39 -0.88
C GLY A 248 -1.12 -19.12 -2.03
N GLN A 249 -2.10 -18.24 -1.82
CA GLN A 249 -3.06 -17.81 -2.85
C GLN A 249 -2.49 -16.75 -3.82
N ALA A 250 -1.31 -16.20 -3.57
CA ALA A 250 -0.71 -15.16 -4.41
C ALA A 250 -0.57 -15.64 -5.88
N PRO A 251 -0.72 -14.75 -6.87
CA PRO A 251 -0.49 -15.08 -8.27
C PRO A 251 0.91 -15.68 -8.51
N ARG A 252 1.02 -16.57 -9.51
CA ARG A 252 2.29 -17.25 -9.83
C ARG A 252 3.48 -16.29 -9.94
N ARG A 253 3.28 -15.10 -10.54
CA ARG A 253 4.33 -14.08 -10.69
C ARG A 253 4.85 -13.54 -9.36
N VAL A 254 3.99 -13.42 -8.34
CA VAL A 254 4.36 -12.97 -6.99
C VAL A 254 5.13 -14.09 -6.28
N ARG A 255 4.60 -15.33 -6.32
CA ARG A 255 5.26 -16.49 -5.71
C ARG A 255 6.62 -16.81 -6.32
N ALA A 256 6.82 -16.50 -7.59
CA ALA A 256 8.09 -16.76 -8.30
C ALA A 256 9.22 -15.79 -7.91
N ILE A 257 8.90 -14.65 -7.32
CA ILE A 257 9.88 -13.64 -6.87
C ILE A 257 10.28 -13.84 -5.40
N ALA A 258 9.39 -14.45 -4.61
CA ALA A 258 9.60 -14.64 -3.18
C ALA A 258 10.63 -15.76 -2.89
N ASP A 259 11.38 -15.61 -1.81
CA ASP A 259 12.32 -16.62 -1.30
C ASP A 259 11.61 -17.84 -0.73
N ALA A 260 10.37 -17.64 -0.21
CA ALA A 260 9.55 -18.68 0.36
C ALA A 260 8.05 -18.45 0.06
N VAL A 261 7.27 -19.52 0.15
CA VAL A 261 5.81 -19.47 0.02
C VAL A 261 5.19 -20.10 1.26
N THR A 262 4.29 -19.37 1.92
CA THR A 262 3.48 -19.88 3.04
C THR A 262 2.12 -20.38 2.55
N THR A 263 1.22 -20.77 3.47
CA THR A 263 -0.17 -21.14 3.13
C THR A 263 -1.01 -19.91 2.78
N SER A 264 -2.27 -20.11 2.41
CA SER A 264 -3.19 -19.00 2.11
C SER A 264 -3.57 -18.22 3.38
N ASN A 265 -4.11 -17.00 3.18
CA ASN A 265 -4.67 -16.20 4.29
C ASN A 265 -5.90 -16.85 4.94
N ALA A 266 -6.59 -17.77 4.24
CA ALA A 266 -7.65 -18.60 4.81
C ALA A 266 -7.11 -19.72 5.74
N GLU A 267 -5.79 -19.99 5.67
CA GLU A 267 -5.12 -21.07 6.41
C GLU A 267 -4.03 -20.54 7.35
N ASP A 268 -4.19 -19.31 7.84
CA ASP A 268 -3.26 -18.62 8.74
C ASP A 268 -1.83 -18.47 8.18
N GLY A 269 -1.69 -18.21 6.87
CA GLY A 269 -0.38 -18.17 6.21
C GLY A 269 0.57 -17.15 6.82
N LEU A 270 0.09 -15.96 7.25
CA LEU A 270 0.92 -14.98 7.93
C LEU A 270 1.44 -15.51 9.28
N ALA A 271 0.57 -16.11 10.10
CA ALA A 271 0.98 -16.69 11.38
C ALA A 271 2.06 -17.75 11.17
N ARG A 272 1.86 -18.65 10.22
CA ARG A 272 2.85 -19.71 9.90
C ARG A 272 4.20 -19.13 9.45
N ALA A 273 4.19 -18.08 8.63
CA ALA A 273 5.43 -17.42 8.22
C ALA A 273 6.16 -16.77 9.41
N ILE A 274 5.43 -16.07 10.29
CA ILE A 274 5.98 -15.48 11.52
C ILE A 274 6.58 -16.57 12.42
N GLU A 275 5.82 -17.62 12.71
CA GLU A 275 6.23 -18.74 13.57
C GLU A 275 7.48 -19.43 13.03
N GLN A 276 7.52 -19.70 11.75
CA GLN A 276 8.61 -20.43 11.10
C GLN A 276 9.88 -19.61 10.97
N TYR A 277 9.77 -18.38 10.51
CA TYR A 277 10.94 -17.60 10.07
C TYR A 277 11.38 -16.53 11.07
N ALA A 278 10.43 -15.85 11.73
CA ALA A 278 10.77 -14.80 12.67
C ALA A 278 10.95 -15.32 14.11
N LEU A 279 10.13 -16.29 14.54
CA LEU A 279 10.19 -16.86 15.89
C LEU A 279 11.02 -18.15 15.98
N GLY A 280 11.27 -18.82 14.85
CA GLY A 280 12.03 -20.07 14.79
C GLY A 280 11.36 -21.25 15.49
N TRP A 281 10.02 -21.24 15.66
CA TRP A 281 9.30 -22.30 16.39
C TRP A 281 9.38 -23.65 15.70
N ALA A 282 9.43 -23.69 14.36
CA ALA A 282 9.56 -24.94 13.62
C ALA A 282 10.86 -25.72 13.91
N LYS A 283 11.92 -25.05 14.41
CA LYS A 283 13.20 -25.70 14.79
C LYS A 283 13.21 -26.28 16.19
N ARG A 284 12.18 -26.01 17.03
CA ARG A 284 12.10 -26.52 18.42
C ARG A 284 11.18 -27.74 18.55
N ALA A 285 10.47 -28.13 17.50
CA ALA A 285 9.54 -29.26 17.48
C ALA A 285 10.14 -30.54 16.87
N SER A 286 11.44 -30.55 16.57
CA SER A 286 12.23 -31.71 16.11
C SER A 286 13.40 -31.99 17.15
#